data_9f15df695c027af4569541c6da59d7ce
#
_entry.id   9f15df695c027af4569541c6da59d7ce
#
_cell.length_a   1.000
_cell.length_b   1.000
_cell.length_c   1.000
_cell.angle_alpha   90.00
_cell.angle_beta   90.00
_cell.angle_gamma   90.00
#
_symmetry.space_group_name_H-M   'P 1'
#
loop_
_entity.id
_entity.type
_entity.pdbx_description
1 polymer ?
#
loop_
_entity_poly.entity_id
_entity_poly.type
_entity_poly.pdbx_seq_one_letter_code
_entity_poly.pdbx_strand_id
1 'polypeptide(L)'
;MNFDFLYIASGKLYLKLHGAPFRLIDSEFARATQERILQIQRRNIFRDRGMMANRVPPQILKQMEEQANTATPINFTSACSDAQGKIYYALNVGDVAGVFTLDRDRIKEKRLYHGSDFLVEHLSVNDKEQSIACTTRQKDGTANIAIMPVVGAKPYEVTEGDSIDIAPSWVPHKKKALVYQSAGIARNREGYVRDRSPFRIEELDFERQEITCLVEDSDYDFLEPKINNGNLYYIRRPYNPRQEQISVWSVLKDLLLLPLRLANTFYQILNFFAMTFTGKPLMKVGEAKPTESEQQIRVWGELIDLHQLSRQKNRKESKVSGLVPNSWELVCQTDSGTVEVIARGVLYYDLTADGSILYTNGNIVYGLANFQSKPEKLFDRKLIEQLNTCTKIDS
;
A
#
# COMPACT_ATOMS: atom_id res chain seq x y z
N MET A 1 7.04 -26.25 -7.31
CA MET A 1 8.13 -25.23 -7.24
C MET A 1 8.43 -24.88 -5.79
N ASN A 2 9.70 -24.63 -5.48
CA ASN A 2 10.15 -24.38 -4.11
C ASN A 2 10.58 -22.91 -4.00
N PHE A 3 9.69 -22.07 -3.50
CA PHE A 3 9.98 -20.66 -3.27
C PHE A 3 10.11 -20.37 -1.77
N ASP A 4 11.14 -19.61 -1.42
CA ASP A 4 11.21 -18.88 -0.15
C ASP A 4 10.78 -17.44 -0.44
N PHE A 5 9.83 -16.92 0.33
CA PHE A 5 9.31 -15.57 0.05
C PHE A 5 8.70 -14.90 1.29
N LEU A 6 8.67 -13.57 1.22
CA LEU A 6 7.92 -12.70 2.11
C LEU A 6 6.63 -12.29 1.43
N TYR A 7 5.57 -12.05 2.20
CA TYR A 7 4.39 -11.40 1.67
C TYR A 7 3.70 -10.54 2.74
N ILE A 8 3.08 -9.47 2.28
CA ILE A 8 2.22 -8.63 3.11
C ILE A 8 0.78 -8.94 2.76
N ALA A 9 -0.01 -9.22 3.80
CA ALA A 9 -1.44 -9.43 3.66
C ALA A 9 -2.20 -8.77 4.80
N SER A 10 -3.15 -7.90 4.47
CA SER A 10 -3.92 -7.09 5.44
C SER A 10 -3.00 -6.32 6.40
N GLY A 11 -1.95 -5.69 5.87
CA GLY A 11 -0.96 -4.92 6.60
C GLY A 11 -0.04 -5.74 7.52
N LYS A 12 -0.04 -7.07 7.44
CA LYS A 12 0.81 -7.97 8.24
C LYS A 12 1.84 -8.65 7.37
N LEU A 13 3.08 -8.76 7.88
CA LEU A 13 4.21 -9.38 7.18
C LEU A 13 4.33 -10.86 7.55
N TYR A 14 4.47 -11.71 6.56
CA TYR A 14 4.64 -13.16 6.69
C TYR A 14 5.87 -13.62 5.94
N LEU A 15 6.55 -14.61 6.52
CA LEU A 15 7.64 -15.35 5.90
C LEU A 15 7.18 -16.78 5.60
N LYS A 16 7.44 -17.25 4.39
CA LYS A 16 7.29 -18.64 3.97
C LYS A 16 8.62 -19.18 3.51
N LEU A 17 9.13 -20.15 4.23
CA LEU A 17 10.29 -20.94 3.82
C LEU A 17 9.83 -22.28 3.26
N HIS A 18 10.56 -22.82 2.30
CA HIS A 18 10.28 -24.12 1.76
C HIS A 18 10.26 -25.19 2.86
N GLY A 19 9.24 -26.05 2.84
CA GLY A 19 9.08 -27.10 3.85
C GLY A 19 8.66 -26.63 5.24
N ALA A 20 8.67 -25.32 5.54
CA ALA A 20 8.29 -24.76 6.84
C ALA A 20 6.85 -24.19 6.83
N PRO A 21 6.18 -24.07 7.98
CA PRO A 21 4.90 -23.37 8.09
C PRO A 21 5.06 -21.87 7.84
N PHE A 22 3.94 -21.18 7.55
CA PHE A 22 3.91 -19.72 7.47
C PHE A 22 4.23 -19.11 8.84
N ARG A 23 5.15 -18.17 8.87
CA ARG A 23 5.54 -17.44 10.07
C ARG A 23 5.12 -15.99 9.97
N LEU A 24 4.34 -15.50 10.94
CA LEU A 24 4.06 -14.09 11.12
C LEU A 24 5.32 -13.39 11.65
N ILE A 25 5.73 -12.31 11.03
CA ILE A 25 6.77 -11.42 11.55
C ILE A 25 6.09 -10.35 12.40
N ASP A 26 6.51 -10.25 13.63
CA ASP A 26 6.04 -9.27 14.60
C ASP A 26 7.17 -8.27 14.89
N SER A 27 6.81 -6.99 15.13
CA SER A 27 7.77 -5.93 15.42
C SER A 27 7.66 -5.49 16.88
N GLU A 28 8.77 -5.64 17.62
CA GLU A 28 8.86 -5.16 19.01
C GLU A 28 8.71 -3.65 19.11
N PHE A 29 9.31 -2.91 18.17
CA PHE A 29 9.18 -1.47 18.08
C PHE A 29 7.73 -1.04 17.84
N ALA A 30 7.04 -1.71 16.93
CA ALA A 30 5.65 -1.39 16.61
C ALA A 30 4.73 -1.63 17.80
N ARG A 31 4.89 -2.74 18.53
CA ARG A 31 4.13 -3.02 19.75
C ARG A 31 4.40 -1.98 20.85
N ALA A 32 5.66 -1.69 21.11
CA ALA A 32 6.02 -0.68 22.12
C ALA A 32 5.50 0.72 21.76
N THR A 33 5.50 1.07 20.46
CA THR A 33 4.95 2.34 19.96
C THR A 33 3.43 2.37 20.11
N GLN A 34 2.74 1.30 19.75
CA GLN A 34 1.29 1.16 19.90
C GLN A 34 0.86 1.30 21.36
N GLU A 35 1.54 0.64 22.28
CA GLU A 35 1.29 0.74 23.72
C GLU A 35 1.50 2.17 24.23
N ARG A 36 2.54 2.85 23.76
CA ARG A 36 2.81 4.26 24.13
C ARG A 36 1.70 5.17 23.61
N ILE A 37 1.25 5.01 22.36
CA ILE A 37 0.14 5.78 21.80
C ILE A 37 -1.12 5.55 22.62
N LEU A 38 -1.46 4.31 22.95
CA LEU A 38 -2.62 3.98 23.80
C LEU A 38 -2.53 4.63 25.18
N GLN A 39 -1.36 4.64 25.81
CA GLN A 39 -1.16 5.29 27.11
C GLN A 39 -1.37 6.80 27.01
N ILE A 40 -0.86 7.45 25.95
CA ILE A 40 -1.05 8.89 25.71
C ILE A 40 -2.54 9.19 25.48
N GLN A 41 -3.22 8.41 24.66
CA GLN A 41 -4.65 8.59 24.39
C GLN A 41 -5.49 8.47 25.68
N ARG A 42 -5.24 7.43 26.48
CA ARG A 42 -5.91 7.24 27.77
C ARG A 42 -5.66 8.42 28.71
N ARG A 43 -4.40 8.87 28.81
CA ARG A 43 -4.06 10.03 29.66
C ARG A 43 -4.76 11.32 29.22
N ASN A 44 -4.83 11.57 27.92
CA ASN A 44 -5.53 12.74 27.38
C ASN A 44 -7.03 12.69 27.71
N ILE A 45 -7.70 11.54 27.57
CA ILE A 45 -9.11 11.37 27.90
C ILE A 45 -9.35 11.59 29.40
N PHE A 46 -8.50 11.04 30.27
CA PHE A 46 -8.65 11.27 31.72
C PHE A 46 -8.53 12.75 32.07
N ARG A 47 -7.63 13.49 31.42
CA ARG A 47 -7.49 14.94 31.60
C ARG A 47 -8.71 15.69 31.07
N ASP A 48 -9.16 15.35 29.88
CA ASP A 48 -10.30 16.01 29.24
C ASP A 48 -11.62 15.67 29.94
N ARG A 49 -11.75 14.45 30.50
CA ARG A 49 -12.88 14.06 31.35
C ARG A 49 -13.02 14.95 32.59
N GLY A 50 -11.90 15.30 33.23
CA GLY A 50 -11.93 16.25 34.37
C GLY A 50 -12.46 17.63 33.98
N MET A 51 -12.16 18.10 32.76
CA MET A 51 -12.63 19.38 32.23
C MET A 51 -14.05 19.32 31.65
N MET A 52 -14.48 18.17 31.13
CA MET A 52 -15.73 18.00 30.37
C MET A 52 -16.83 17.28 31.14
N ALA A 53 -16.56 16.75 32.33
CA ALA A 53 -17.50 15.91 33.09
C ALA A 53 -18.88 16.55 33.32
N ASN A 54 -18.92 17.89 33.38
CA ASN A 54 -20.16 18.64 33.54
C ASN A 54 -20.71 19.26 32.24
N ARG A 55 -20.05 19.03 31.09
CA ARG A 55 -20.39 19.67 29.81
C ARG A 55 -20.75 18.70 28.68
N VAL A 56 -20.45 17.41 28.85
CA VAL A 56 -20.65 16.40 27.81
C VAL A 56 -21.51 15.25 28.33
N PRO A 57 -22.53 14.80 27.58
CA PRO A 57 -23.36 13.66 27.96
C PRO A 57 -22.53 12.39 28.21
N PRO A 58 -22.93 11.55 29.22
CA PRO A 58 -22.18 10.33 29.57
C PRO A 58 -22.00 9.36 28.41
N GLN A 59 -22.91 9.33 27.45
CA GLN A 59 -22.86 8.46 26.28
C GLN A 59 -21.72 8.86 25.31
N ILE A 60 -21.50 10.18 25.13
CA ILE A 60 -20.41 10.68 24.29
C ILE A 60 -19.07 10.41 24.98
N LEU A 61 -18.98 10.59 26.30
CA LEU A 61 -17.80 10.24 27.08
C LEU A 61 -17.45 8.75 26.94
N LYS A 62 -18.46 7.88 26.99
CA LYS A 62 -18.28 6.44 26.79
C LYS A 62 -17.79 6.08 25.39
N GLN A 63 -18.33 6.72 24.34
CA GLN A 63 -17.87 6.55 22.96
C GLN A 63 -16.40 7.03 22.78
N MET A 64 -16.04 8.16 23.39
CA MET A 64 -14.66 8.63 23.38
C MET A 64 -13.72 7.67 24.09
N GLU A 65 -14.13 7.07 25.22
CA GLU A 65 -13.37 6.04 25.93
C GLU A 65 -13.22 4.75 25.09
N GLU A 66 -14.25 4.31 24.40
CA GLU A 66 -14.22 3.15 23.51
C GLU A 66 -13.27 3.40 22.32
N GLN A 67 -13.34 4.58 21.69
CA GLN A 67 -12.44 4.97 20.61
C GLN A 67 -10.99 5.03 21.08
N ALA A 68 -10.71 5.58 22.26
CA ALA A 68 -9.35 5.67 22.79
C ALA A 68 -8.78 4.33 23.28
N ASN A 69 -9.62 3.35 23.52
CA ASN A 69 -9.17 2.00 23.82
C ASN A 69 -8.93 1.16 22.56
N THR A 70 -9.25 1.71 21.37
CA THR A 70 -8.96 1.06 20.09
C THR A 70 -7.47 1.19 19.78
N ALA A 71 -6.78 0.06 19.68
CA ALA A 71 -5.37 0.04 19.35
C ALA A 71 -5.10 0.59 17.95
N THR A 72 -4.17 1.53 17.83
CA THR A 72 -3.71 2.03 16.53
C THR A 72 -3.18 0.85 15.69
N PRO A 73 -3.63 0.67 14.44
CA PRO A 73 -3.18 -0.45 13.63
C PRO A 73 -1.68 -0.36 13.34
N ILE A 74 -1.03 -1.52 13.34
CA ILE A 74 0.34 -1.70 12.86
C ILE A 74 0.22 -2.15 11.41
N ASN A 75 0.79 -1.38 10.48
CA ASN A 75 0.76 -1.70 9.06
C ASN A 75 2.19 -1.85 8.52
N PHE A 76 2.53 -3.03 8.04
CA PHE A 76 3.72 -3.23 7.23
C PHE A 76 3.44 -2.69 5.82
N THR A 77 4.31 -1.82 5.32
CA THR A 77 4.12 -1.12 4.04
C THR A 77 5.00 -1.68 2.94
N SER A 78 6.13 -2.30 3.29
CA SER A 78 6.99 -2.99 2.33
C SER A 78 7.94 -3.95 3.04
N ALA A 79 8.40 -4.97 2.31
CA ALA A 79 9.46 -5.86 2.77
C ALA A 79 10.30 -6.35 1.57
N CYS A 80 11.59 -6.58 1.79
CA CYS A 80 12.50 -7.21 0.83
C CYS A 80 13.57 -8.02 1.58
N SER A 81 14.35 -8.82 0.88
CA SER A 81 15.50 -9.53 1.45
C SER A 81 16.76 -9.32 0.61
N ASP A 82 17.92 -9.34 1.25
CA ASP A 82 19.20 -9.37 0.57
C ASP A 82 19.60 -10.79 0.12
N ALA A 83 20.73 -10.91 -0.56
CA ALA A 83 21.26 -12.19 -1.02
C ALA A 83 21.67 -13.12 0.12
N GLN A 84 21.92 -12.60 1.33
CA GLN A 84 22.23 -13.34 2.54
C GLN A 84 20.98 -13.77 3.32
N GLY A 85 19.78 -13.43 2.82
CA GLY A 85 18.50 -13.77 3.44
C GLY A 85 18.15 -12.90 4.65
N LYS A 86 18.83 -11.79 4.85
CA LYS A 86 18.47 -10.77 5.82
C LYS A 86 17.26 -10.00 5.32
N ILE A 87 16.28 -9.81 6.17
CA ILE A 87 15.00 -9.18 5.84
C ILE A 87 15.05 -7.70 6.21
N TYR A 88 14.58 -6.85 5.29
CA TYR A 88 14.35 -5.44 5.51
C TYR A 88 12.86 -5.17 5.34
N TYR A 89 12.29 -4.35 6.21
CA TYR A 89 10.88 -4.01 6.12
C TYR A 89 10.59 -2.60 6.62
N ALA A 90 9.56 -2.01 6.06
CA ALA A 90 8.98 -0.74 6.49
C ALA A 90 7.63 -0.99 7.14
N LEU A 91 7.31 -0.21 8.16
CA LEU A 91 6.01 -0.22 8.83
C LEU A 91 5.64 1.15 9.34
N ASN A 92 4.34 1.34 9.59
CA ASN A 92 3.81 2.50 10.29
C ASN A 92 2.89 2.10 11.45
N VAL A 93 2.84 2.97 12.46
CA VAL A 93 1.94 2.89 13.62
C VAL A 93 1.43 4.32 13.87
N GLY A 94 0.23 4.64 13.38
CA GLY A 94 -0.24 6.01 13.34
C GLY A 94 0.68 6.90 12.48
N ASP A 95 1.14 8.01 13.06
CA ASP A 95 2.02 8.98 12.39
C ASP A 95 3.51 8.60 12.46
N VAL A 96 3.86 7.52 13.15
CA VAL A 96 5.24 7.06 13.26
C VAL A 96 5.49 5.94 12.25
N ALA A 97 6.47 6.13 11.40
CA ALA A 97 6.93 5.11 10.47
C ALA A 97 8.43 4.84 10.64
N GLY A 98 8.89 3.70 10.14
CA GLY A 98 10.30 3.37 10.18
C GLY A 98 10.69 2.23 9.27
N VAL A 99 12.01 2.08 9.10
CA VAL A 99 12.66 1.00 8.37
C VAL A 99 13.47 0.17 9.35
N PHE A 100 13.32 -1.12 9.26
CA PHE A 100 13.89 -2.11 10.18
C PHE A 100 14.55 -3.23 9.40
N THR A 101 15.41 -3.97 10.09
CA THR A 101 15.97 -5.20 9.56
C THR A 101 15.88 -6.31 10.59
N LEU A 102 15.78 -7.53 10.09
CA LEU A 102 15.62 -8.74 10.85
C LEU A 102 16.49 -9.84 10.25
N ASP A 103 17.34 -10.49 11.05
CA ASP A 103 18.03 -11.67 10.62
C ASP A 103 17.02 -12.83 10.44
N ARG A 104 17.14 -13.54 9.31
CA ARG A 104 16.19 -14.63 8.95
C ARG A 104 16.03 -15.67 10.06
N ASP A 105 17.11 -16.02 10.75
CA ASP A 105 17.15 -17.09 11.75
C ASP A 105 17.04 -16.59 13.20
N ARG A 106 17.34 -15.33 13.44
CA ARG A 106 17.53 -14.79 14.81
C ARG A 106 16.43 -13.87 15.28
N ILE A 107 15.37 -13.63 14.66
CA ILE A 107 14.20 -12.82 15.12
C ILE A 107 14.60 -11.50 15.85
N LYS A 108 15.86 -11.08 15.80
CA LYS A 108 16.28 -9.85 16.46
C LYS A 108 16.07 -8.66 15.52
N GLU A 109 15.08 -7.84 15.88
CA GLU A 109 14.80 -6.60 15.16
C GLU A 109 15.90 -5.57 15.42
N LYS A 110 16.39 -4.95 14.36
CA LYS A 110 17.24 -3.77 14.41
C LYS A 110 16.59 -2.62 13.66
N ARG A 111 16.41 -1.50 14.32
CA ARG A 111 15.90 -0.28 13.72
C ARG A 111 16.99 0.40 12.89
N LEU A 112 16.72 0.69 11.63
CA LEU A 112 17.60 1.45 10.74
C LEU A 112 17.30 2.94 10.79
N TYR A 113 16.02 3.30 10.67
CA TYR A 113 15.53 4.68 10.79
C TYR A 113 14.07 4.70 11.23
N HIS A 114 13.62 5.78 11.88
CA HIS A 114 12.21 6.06 12.16
C HIS A 114 12.00 7.57 12.32
N GLY A 115 10.77 8.01 12.08
CA GLY A 115 10.35 9.40 12.29
C GLY A 115 8.84 9.52 12.35
N SER A 116 8.36 10.65 12.85
CA SER A 116 7.02 11.17 12.60
C SER A 116 7.06 11.94 11.26
N ASP A 117 5.98 11.97 10.54
CA ASP A 117 5.91 12.60 9.20
C ASP A 117 6.81 11.94 8.13
N PHE A 118 7.09 10.66 8.31
CA PHE A 118 7.93 9.85 7.45
C PHE A 118 7.15 8.62 7.02
N LEU A 119 6.74 8.56 5.76
CA LEU A 119 6.07 7.39 5.18
C LEU A 119 6.98 6.77 4.15
N VAL A 120 7.28 5.47 4.31
CA VAL A 120 8.13 4.70 3.41
C VAL A 120 7.40 3.49 2.88
N GLU A 121 7.57 3.27 1.58
CA GLU A 121 7.03 2.14 0.85
C GLU A 121 8.09 1.60 -0.14
N HIS A 122 7.84 0.45 -0.76
CA HIS A 122 8.60 -0.12 -1.88
C HIS A 122 10.11 -0.18 -1.64
N LEU A 123 10.51 -1.01 -0.68
CA LEU A 123 11.93 -1.23 -0.42
C LEU A 123 12.56 -2.12 -1.50
N SER A 124 13.74 -1.74 -1.95
CA SER A 124 14.60 -2.54 -2.81
C SER A 124 16.05 -2.46 -2.31
N VAL A 125 16.68 -3.59 -2.03
CA VAL A 125 18.05 -3.64 -1.51
C VAL A 125 19.06 -3.89 -2.61
N ASN A 126 20.21 -3.22 -2.52
CA ASN A 126 21.38 -3.47 -3.34
C ASN A 126 22.53 -3.95 -2.45
N ASP A 127 22.84 -5.23 -2.55
CA ASP A 127 23.90 -5.86 -1.73
C ASP A 127 25.28 -5.33 -2.05
N LYS A 128 25.54 -5.01 -3.33
CA LYS A 128 26.86 -4.52 -3.77
C LYS A 128 27.14 -3.13 -3.24
N GLU A 129 26.15 -2.24 -3.30
CA GLU A 129 26.26 -0.86 -2.84
C GLU A 129 25.88 -0.68 -1.37
N GLN A 130 25.48 -1.77 -0.69
CA GLN A 130 25.02 -1.75 0.70
C GLN A 130 24.00 -0.64 0.95
N SER A 131 23.03 -0.51 0.04
CA SER A 131 22.03 0.55 0.04
C SER A 131 20.62 0.01 -0.21
N ILE A 132 19.65 0.74 0.32
CA ILE A 132 18.22 0.47 0.15
C ILE A 132 17.63 1.65 -0.61
N ALA A 133 17.00 1.38 -1.75
CA ALA A 133 16.12 2.33 -2.41
C ALA A 133 14.70 2.17 -1.86
N CYS A 134 13.99 3.26 -1.71
CA CYS A 134 12.62 3.27 -1.20
C CYS A 134 11.82 4.43 -1.79
N THR A 135 10.52 4.35 -1.64
CA THR A 135 9.61 5.49 -1.90
C THR A 135 9.36 6.25 -0.61
N THR A 136 9.52 7.58 -0.63
CA THR A 136 9.07 8.48 0.44
C THR A 136 7.85 9.25 -0.03
N ARG A 137 6.78 9.27 0.79
CA ARG A 137 5.57 10.04 0.48
C ARG A 137 5.52 11.34 1.27
N GLN A 138 5.17 12.42 0.57
CA GLN A 138 5.00 13.73 1.13
C GLN A 138 3.52 14.04 1.42
N LYS A 139 3.27 14.98 2.34
CA LYS A 139 1.90 15.39 2.73
C LYS A 139 1.14 16.11 1.60
N ASP A 140 1.87 16.70 0.66
CA ASP A 140 1.32 17.43 -0.47
C ASP A 140 0.88 16.52 -1.63
N GLY A 141 1.04 15.18 -1.47
CA GLY A 141 0.64 14.16 -2.43
C GLY A 141 1.74 13.74 -3.39
N THR A 142 2.92 14.36 -3.35
CA THR A 142 4.11 13.89 -4.09
C THR A 142 4.69 12.63 -3.46
N ALA A 143 5.46 11.89 -4.25
CA ALA A 143 6.25 10.77 -3.75
C ALA A 143 7.58 10.75 -4.50
N ASN A 144 8.67 10.56 -3.77
CA ASN A 144 10.03 10.62 -4.31
C ASN A 144 10.76 9.29 -4.07
N ILE A 145 11.69 8.96 -4.95
CA ILE A 145 12.64 7.90 -4.71
C ILE A 145 13.70 8.42 -3.73
N ALA A 146 13.99 7.64 -2.72
CA ALA A 146 15.02 7.94 -1.74
C ALA A 146 15.96 6.75 -1.56
N ILE A 147 17.17 7.03 -1.12
CA ILE A 147 18.22 6.02 -0.84
C ILE A 147 18.68 6.16 0.60
N MET A 148 18.93 5.03 1.25
CA MET A 148 19.53 4.95 2.58
C MET A 148 20.56 3.80 2.66
N PRO A 149 21.59 3.90 3.50
CA PRO A 149 22.52 2.80 3.71
C PRO A 149 21.89 1.69 4.55
N VAL A 150 22.25 0.42 4.30
CA VAL A 150 21.76 -0.75 5.05
C VAL A 150 22.15 -0.75 6.53
N VAL A 151 23.16 0.03 6.91
CA VAL A 151 23.57 0.21 8.31
C VAL A 151 22.64 1.11 9.10
N GLY A 152 21.82 1.92 8.40
CA GLY A 152 20.82 2.81 8.95
C GLY A 152 21.27 4.27 8.93
N ALA A 153 20.47 5.11 8.30
CA ALA A 153 20.54 6.57 8.33
C ALA A 153 19.21 7.14 7.80
N LYS A 154 19.01 8.45 7.91
CA LYS A 154 17.87 9.11 7.27
C LYS A 154 17.97 8.92 5.75
N PRO A 155 16.91 8.45 5.07
CA PRO A 155 16.86 8.41 3.62
C PRO A 155 17.07 9.82 3.03
N TYR A 156 17.77 9.90 1.92
CA TYR A 156 17.89 11.11 1.11
C TYR A 156 17.21 10.92 -0.22
N GLU A 157 16.41 11.89 -0.63
CA GLU A 157 15.67 11.85 -1.89
C GLU A 157 16.60 12.08 -3.07
N VAL A 158 16.39 11.30 -4.13
CA VAL A 158 17.15 11.33 -5.39
C VAL A 158 16.31 11.77 -6.56
N THR A 159 14.99 11.80 -6.40
CA THR A 159 14.06 12.45 -7.32
C THR A 159 13.28 13.52 -6.57
N GLU A 160 12.83 14.55 -7.29
CA GLU A 160 12.04 15.66 -6.75
C GLU A 160 11.14 16.25 -7.82
N GLY A 161 10.11 16.99 -7.43
CA GLY A 161 9.21 17.69 -8.35
C GLY A 161 7.74 17.40 -8.09
N ASP A 162 6.88 17.90 -8.96
CA ASP A 162 5.44 17.61 -8.94
C ASP A 162 5.15 16.25 -9.61
N SER A 163 5.68 15.19 -9.00
CA SER A 163 5.56 13.81 -9.50
C SER A 163 5.23 12.82 -8.38
N ILE A 164 4.82 11.63 -8.81
CA ILE A 164 4.68 10.43 -7.98
C ILE A 164 5.69 9.43 -8.53
N ASP A 165 6.88 9.42 -7.94
CA ASP A 165 7.98 8.51 -8.28
C ASP A 165 8.01 7.40 -7.23
N ILE A 166 7.66 6.17 -7.63
CA ILE A 166 7.45 5.06 -6.69
C ILE A 166 7.94 3.73 -7.26
N ALA A 167 7.99 2.71 -6.40
CA ALA A 167 8.39 1.35 -6.74
C ALA A 167 9.79 1.24 -7.36
N PRO A 168 10.85 1.76 -6.70
CA PRO A 168 12.21 1.63 -7.21
C PRO A 168 12.67 0.18 -7.16
N SER A 169 13.37 -0.25 -8.22
CA SER A 169 14.05 -1.54 -8.28
C SER A 169 15.45 -1.35 -8.84
N TRP A 170 16.45 -1.92 -8.14
CA TRP A 170 17.83 -1.86 -8.61
C TRP A 170 18.03 -2.65 -9.90
N VAL A 171 18.76 -2.05 -10.84
CA VAL A 171 19.09 -2.70 -12.11
C VAL A 171 20.25 -3.68 -11.89
N PRO A 172 20.03 -5.01 -12.06
CA PRO A 172 21.13 -5.97 -11.98
C PRO A 172 22.19 -5.66 -13.02
N HIS A 173 23.46 -5.92 -12.68
CA HIS A 173 24.63 -5.73 -13.55
C HIS A 173 25.04 -4.27 -13.86
N LYS A 174 24.22 -3.27 -13.58
CA LYS A 174 24.64 -1.88 -13.52
C LYS A 174 25.15 -1.57 -12.11
N LYS A 175 26.20 -0.77 -12.02
CA LYS A 175 26.81 -0.47 -10.73
C LYS A 175 25.86 0.32 -9.84
N LYS A 176 25.19 1.31 -10.41
CA LYS A 176 24.31 2.21 -9.67
C LYS A 176 23.20 2.75 -10.59
N ALA A 177 22.17 1.96 -10.81
CA ALA A 177 20.99 2.40 -11.57
C ALA A 177 19.71 1.82 -10.96
N LEU A 178 18.63 2.58 -11.05
CA LEU A 178 17.29 2.21 -10.61
C LEU A 178 16.31 2.31 -11.76
N VAL A 179 15.36 1.38 -11.83
CA VAL A 179 14.12 1.58 -12.59
C VAL A 179 12.99 1.86 -11.60
N TYR A 180 12.07 2.74 -11.98
CA TYR A 180 10.93 3.13 -11.15
C TYR A 180 9.76 3.59 -12.02
N GLN A 181 8.58 3.65 -11.43
CA GLN A 181 7.42 4.23 -12.11
C GLN A 181 7.23 5.68 -11.71
N SER A 182 6.93 6.54 -12.68
CA SER A 182 6.77 7.98 -12.51
C SER A 182 5.49 8.48 -13.17
N ALA A 183 4.78 9.38 -12.49
CA ALA A 183 3.63 10.08 -13.02
C ALA A 183 3.64 11.54 -12.59
N GLY A 184 3.46 12.46 -13.53
CA GLY A 184 3.30 13.88 -13.23
C GLY A 184 1.97 14.18 -12.51
N ILE A 185 1.95 15.16 -11.62
CA ILE A 185 0.78 15.59 -10.85
C ILE A 185 0.20 16.87 -11.47
N ALA A 186 -1.12 16.88 -11.65
CA ALA A 186 -1.87 18.09 -11.94
C ALA A 186 -2.48 18.64 -10.65
N ARG A 187 -2.20 19.92 -10.33
CA ARG A 187 -2.76 20.61 -9.17
C ARG A 187 -3.83 21.59 -9.56
N ASN A 188 -4.80 21.83 -8.68
CA ASN A 188 -5.75 22.92 -8.82
C ASN A 188 -5.12 24.26 -8.38
N ARG A 189 -5.89 25.36 -8.47
CA ARG A 189 -5.42 26.70 -8.11
C ARG A 189 -5.06 26.85 -6.63
N GLU A 190 -5.63 25.99 -5.77
CA GLU A 190 -5.36 25.95 -4.33
C GLU A 190 -4.16 25.03 -3.98
N GLY A 191 -3.51 24.41 -4.99
CA GLY A 191 -2.35 23.53 -4.80
C GLY A 191 -2.67 22.07 -4.48
N TYR A 192 -3.96 21.68 -4.41
CA TYR A 192 -4.34 20.28 -4.18
C TYR A 192 -4.18 19.42 -5.43
N VAL A 193 -3.75 18.19 -5.25
CA VAL A 193 -3.65 17.20 -6.32
C VAL A 193 -5.06 16.90 -6.86
N ARG A 194 -5.29 17.21 -8.13
CA ARG A 194 -6.54 16.95 -8.84
C ARG A 194 -6.49 15.68 -9.64
N ASP A 195 -5.40 15.48 -10.37
CA ASP A 195 -5.20 14.35 -11.27
C ASP A 195 -3.71 14.03 -11.42
N ARG A 196 -3.41 12.94 -12.11
CA ARG A 196 -2.06 12.55 -12.50
C ARG A 196 -2.01 12.09 -13.95
N SER A 197 -0.84 12.11 -14.55
CA SER A 197 -0.61 11.42 -15.84
C SER A 197 -0.58 9.89 -15.65
N PRO A 198 -0.66 9.09 -16.74
CA PRO A 198 -0.33 7.68 -16.69
C PRO A 198 1.06 7.47 -16.07
N PHE A 199 1.25 6.37 -15.35
CA PHE A 199 2.57 5.96 -14.91
C PHE A 199 3.39 5.46 -16.10
N ARG A 200 4.58 6.03 -16.26
CA ARG A 200 5.63 5.57 -17.17
C ARG A 200 6.76 4.91 -16.40
N ILE A 201 7.62 4.18 -17.06
CA ILE A 201 8.82 3.58 -16.47
C ILE A 201 10.03 4.41 -16.84
N GLU A 202 10.77 4.82 -15.84
CA GLU A 202 12.02 5.57 -15.97
C GLU A 202 13.18 4.79 -15.36
N GLU A 203 14.36 4.98 -15.95
CA GLU A 203 15.65 4.54 -15.42
C GLU A 203 16.45 5.75 -14.95
N LEU A 204 16.91 5.75 -13.71
CA LEU A 204 17.85 6.69 -13.14
C LEU A 204 19.24 6.04 -13.09
N ASP A 205 20.17 6.52 -13.91
CA ASP A 205 21.58 6.12 -13.92
C ASP A 205 22.41 7.13 -13.13
N PHE A 206 22.91 6.73 -11.96
CA PHE A 206 23.69 7.62 -11.08
C PHE A 206 25.09 7.92 -11.59
N GLU A 207 25.68 7.04 -12.43
CA GLU A 207 27.01 7.27 -12.99
C GLU A 207 26.97 8.30 -14.13
N ARG A 208 25.90 8.23 -14.95
CA ARG A 208 25.65 9.18 -16.03
C ARG A 208 24.92 10.44 -15.59
N GLN A 209 24.30 10.40 -14.39
CA GLN A 209 23.40 11.46 -13.88
C GLN A 209 22.27 11.76 -14.86
N GLU A 210 21.67 10.72 -15.43
CA GLU A 210 20.66 10.81 -16.47
C GLU A 210 19.41 10.03 -16.07
N ILE A 211 18.24 10.56 -16.42
CA ILE A 211 16.95 9.86 -16.34
C ILE A 211 16.48 9.57 -17.76
N THR A 212 16.23 8.31 -18.05
CA THR A 212 15.78 7.85 -19.37
C THR A 212 14.39 7.22 -19.24
N CYS A 213 13.42 7.66 -20.07
CA CYS A 213 12.13 7.00 -20.17
C CYS A 213 12.27 5.70 -20.96
N LEU A 214 11.91 4.57 -20.34
CA LEU A 214 11.97 3.25 -20.97
C LEU A 214 10.66 2.85 -21.62
N VAL A 215 9.52 3.16 -20.97
CA VAL A 215 8.17 2.81 -21.46
C VAL A 215 7.21 3.89 -21.07
N GLU A 216 6.42 4.39 -22.02
CA GLU A 216 5.29 5.30 -21.79
C GLU A 216 4.16 5.06 -22.79
N ASP A 217 2.92 5.30 -22.37
CA ASP A 217 1.72 5.25 -23.20
C ASP A 217 0.62 6.08 -22.53
N SER A 218 -0.21 6.75 -23.34
CA SER A 218 -1.31 7.58 -22.82
C SER A 218 -2.48 6.78 -22.27
N ASP A 219 -2.66 5.54 -22.72
CA ASP A 219 -3.81 4.69 -22.41
C ASP A 219 -3.51 3.65 -21.33
N TYR A 220 -2.25 3.53 -20.90
CA TYR A 220 -1.81 2.53 -19.94
C TYR A 220 -0.97 3.11 -18.80
N ASP A 221 -1.18 2.59 -17.60
CA ASP A 221 -0.22 2.67 -16.49
C ASP A 221 0.76 1.50 -16.57
N PHE A 222 2.05 1.77 -16.31
CA PHE A 222 3.11 0.79 -16.17
C PHE A 222 3.61 0.78 -14.74
N LEU A 223 3.52 -0.37 -14.06
CA LEU A 223 3.68 -0.48 -12.61
C LEU A 223 4.72 -1.54 -12.26
N GLU A 224 5.37 -1.37 -11.09
CA GLU A 224 6.30 -2.34 -10.50
C GLU A 224 7.42 -2.78 -11.45
N PRO A 225 8.19 -1.84 -12.05
CA PRO A 225 9.23 -2.22 -13.00
C PRO A 225 10.36 -2.99 -12.32
N LYS A 226 10.81 -4.07 -12.98
CA LYS A 226 11.98 -4.86 -12.57
C LYS A 226 12.76 -5.29 -13.80
N ILE A 227 14.10 -5.28 -13.70
CA ILE A 227 14.96 -5.82 -14.75
C ILE A 227 15.57 -7.13 -14.27
N ASN A 228 15.49 -8.16 -15.10
CA ASN A 228 16.17 -9.43 -14.87
C ASN A 228 16.68 -10.00 -16.19
N ASN A 229 17.95 -10.40 -16.23
CA ASN A 229 18.63 -10.93 -17.41
C ASN A 229 18.46 -10.06 -18.67
N GLY A 230 18.53 -8.74 -18.52
CA GLY A 230 18.38 -7.76 -19.62
C GLY A 230 16.92 -7.48 -20.00
N ASN A 231 15.95 -8.26 -19.55
CA ASN A 231 14.54 -8.05 -19.86
C ASN A 231 13.89 -7.16 -18.81
N LEU A 232 13.00 -6.27 -19.26
CA LEU A 232 12.17 -5.42 -18.41
C LEU A 232 10.81 -6.09 -18.15
N TYR A 233 10.46 -6.27 -16.89
CA TYR A 233 9.19 -6.79 -16.43
C TYR A 233 8.39 -5.68 -15.78
N TYR A 234 7.08 -5.66 -15.99
CA TYR A 234 6.16 -4.69 -15.39
C TYR A 234 4.71 -5.16 -15.44
N ILE A 235 3.86 -4.55 -14.62
CA ILE A 235 2.40 -4.71 -14.74
C ILE A 235 1.88 -3.58 -15.62
N ARG A 236 1.19 -3.94 -16.71
CA ARG A 236 0.47 -3.01 -17.57
C ARG A 236 -1.01 -3.05 -17.23
N ARG A 237 -1.62 -1.90 -16.99
CA ARG A 237 -3.08 -1.79 -16.81
C ARG A 237 -3.64 -0.61 -17.59
N PRO A 238 -4.92 -0.66 -18.04
CA PRO A 238 -5.56 0.50 -18.64
C PRO A 238 -5.55 1.69 -17.68
N TYR A 239 -5.14 2.85 -18.17
CA TYR A 239 -5.22 4.09 -17.43
C TYR A 239 -6.64 4.64 -17.48
N ASN A 240 -7.22 4.88 -16.31
CA ASN A 240 -8.50 5.56 -16.18
C ASN A 240 -8.24 6.93 -15.56
N PRO A 241 -8.23 8.02 -16.35
CA PRO A 241 -8.16 9.36 -15.77
C PRO A 241 -9.34 9.53 -14.81
N ARG A 242 -9.12 10.19 -13.68
CA ARG A 242 -10.21 10.58 -12.80
C ARG A 242 -11.08 11.58 -13.54
N GLN A 243 -11.98 11.10 -14.38
CA GLN A 243 -13.11 11.88 -14.80
C GLN A 243 -13.95 12.09 -13.54
N GLU A 244 -13.83 13.26 -12.91
CA GLU A 244 -14.98 13.86 -12.25
C GLU A 244 -16.03 14.07 -13.36
N GLN A 245 -16.70 12.99 -13.75
CA GLN A 245 -18.01 13.14 -14.37
C GLN A 245 -18.88 13.74 -13.25
N ILE A 246 -18.86 15.05 -13.18
CA ILE A 246 -19.96 15.81 -12.60
C ILE A 246 -21.14 15.49 -13.52
N SER A 247 -21.73 14.31 -13.30
CA SER A 247 -22.98 13.96 -13.95
C SER A 247 -23.95 15.04 -13.53
N VAL A 248 -24.49 15.77 -14.50
CA VAL A 248 -25.54 16.75 -14.24
C VAL A 248 -26.67 16.12 -13.42
N TRP A 249 -26.89 14.80 -13.58
CA TRP A 249 -27.80 13.99 -12.77
C TRP A 249 -27.35 13.83 -11.30
N SER A 250 -26.05 13.74 -11.02
CA SER A 250 -25.57 13.68 -9.63
C SER A 250 -25.73 15.02 -8.93
N VAL A 251 -25.46 16.13 -9.64
CA VAL A 251 -25.69 17.50 -9.14
C VAL A 251 -27.19 17.76 -8.91
N LEU A 252 -28.05 17.33 -9.83
CA LEU A 252 -29.51 17.44 -9.65
C LEU A 252 -29.99 16.59 -8.47
N LYS A 253 -29.50 15.38 -8.34
CA LYS A 253 -29.82 14.48 -7.22
C LYS A 253 -29.33 15.03 -5.88
N ASP A 254 -28.12 15.60 -5.85
CA ASP A 254 -27.58 16.24 -4.66
C ASP A 254 -28.33 17.51 -4.28
N LEU A 255 -28.74 18.31 -5.28
CA LEU A 255 -29.60 19.49 -5.07
C LEU A 255 -30.99 19.09 -4.57
N LEU A 256 -31.57 18.01 -5.08
CA LEU A 256 -32.89 17.50 -4.67
C LEU A 256 -32.86 16.89 -3.26
N LEU A 257 -31.72 16.30 -2.85
CA LEU A 257 -31.48 15.74 -1.53
C LEU A 257 -30.95 16.77 -0.51
N LEU A 258 -30.57 17.98 -0.97
CA LEU A 258 -30.06 19.04 -0.11
C LEU A 258 -31.00 19.37 1.06
N PRO A 259 -32.33 19.59 0.85
CA PRO A 259 -33.25 19.88 1.96
C PRO A 259 -33.37 18.72 2.95
N LEU A 260 -33.31 17.47 2.49
CA LEU A 260 -33.32 16.29 3.36
C LEU A 260 -32.02 16.16 4.18
N ARG A 261 -30.87 16.47 3.57
CA ARG A 261 -29.57 16.49 4.26
C ARG A 261 -29.51 17.62 5.30
N LEU A 262 -30.00 18.80 4.95
CA LEU A 262 -30.11 19.94 5.88
C LEU A 262 -31.07 19.62 7.03
N ALA A 263 -32.22 19.02 6.75
CA ALA A 263 -33.19 18.61 7.77
C ALA A 263 -32.58 17.56 8.73
N ASN A 264 -31.84 16.60 8.20
CA ASN A 264 -31.16 15.60 9.03
C ASN A 264 -30.03 16.21 9.88
N THR A 265 -29.26 17.13 9.33
CA THR A 265 -28.22 17.85 10.08
C THR A 265 -28.85 18.72 11.18
N PHE A 266 -29.93 19.45 10.86
CA PHE A 266 -30.67 20.26 11.81
C PHE A 266 -31.31 19.39 12.90
N TYR A 267 -31.84 18.23 12.55
CA TYR A 267 -32.36 17.23 13.49
C TYR A 267 -31.27 16.70 14.41
N GLN A 268 -30.08 16.38 13.90
CA GLN A 268 -28.97 15.95 14.73
C GLN A 268 -28.50 17.04 15.70
N ILE A 269 -28.47 18.30 15.25
CA ILE A 269 -28.16 19.44 16.10
C ILE A 269 -29.22 19.60 17.20
N LEU A 270 -30.50 19.56 16.86
CA LEU A 270 -31.59 19.62 17.84
C LEU A 270 -31.57 18.46 18.80
N ASN A 271 -31.28 17.24 18.33
CA ASN A 271 -31.17 16.05 19.17
C ASN A 271 -29.96 16.15 20.12
N PHE A 272 -28.82 16.72 19.63
CA PHE A 272 -27.67 17.03 20.47
C PHE A 272 -28.05 18.03 21.58
N PHE A 273 -28.73 19.13 21.24
CA PHE A 273 -29.22 20.09 22.23
C PHE A 273 -30.22 19.45 23.21
N ALA A 274 -31.17 18.67 22.74
CA ALA A 274 -32.12 17.97 23.59
C ALA A 274 -31.41 17.03 24.55
N MET A 275 -30.44 16.22 24.10
CA MET A 275 -29.62 15.37 24.96
C MET A 275 -28.81 16.18 25.97
N THR A 276 -28.26 17.31 25.56
CA THR A 276 -27.44 18.16 26.43
C THR A 276 -28.25 18.85 27.53
N PHE A 277 -29.49 19.28 27.22
CA PHE A 277 -30.33 20.04 28.16
C PHE A 277 -31.37 19.20 28.90
N THR A 278 -31.87 18.12 28.30
CA THR A 278 -32.97 17.31 28.90
C THR A 278 -32.55 15.90 29.25
N GLY A 279 -31.35 15.45 28.81
CA GLY A 279 -30.85 14.09 29.02
C GLY A 279 -31.60 13.01 28.25
N LYS A 280 -32.55 13.38 27.37
CA LYS A 280 -33.35 12.44 26.59
C LYS A 280 -33.33 12.78 25.11
N PRO A 281 -33.17 11.79 24.21
CA PRO A 281 -33.25 12.02 22.75
C PRO A 281 -34.69 12.36 22.35
N LEU A 282 -34.85 13.23 21.34
CA LEU A 282 -36.15 13.62 20.80
C LEU A 282 -36.95 12.45 20.22
N MET A 283 -36.29 11.41 19.73
CA MET A 283 -36.85 10.13 19.30
C MET A 283 -35.82 9.02 19.51
N LYS A 284 -36.28 7.79 19.81
CA LYS A 284 -35.47 6.58 19.67
C LYS A 284 -35.31 6.34 18.17
N VAL A 285 -34.19 6.78 17.61
CA VAL A 285 -33.76 6.34 16.28
C VAL A 285 -33.50 4.85 16.41
N GLY A 286 -34.24 4.03 15.62
CA GLY A 286 -33.91 2.61 15.49
C GLY A 286 -32.42 2.51 15.17
N GLU A 287 -31.73 1.58 15.82
CA GLU A 287 -30.31 1.32 15.61
C GLU A 287 -30.02 1.33 14.13
N ALA A 288 -29.39 2.41 13.63
CA ALA A 288 -28.74 2.35 12.35
C ALA A 288 -27.73 1.21 12.49
N LYS A 289 -28.00 0.07 11.84
CA LYS A 289 -26.98 -0.96 11.68
C LYS A 289 -25.74 -0.21 11.23
N PRO A 290 -24.58 -0.40 11.89
CA PRO A 290 -23.35 0.20 11.41
C PRO A 290 -23.28 -0.17 9.94
N THR A 291 -23.30 0.85 9.08
CA THR A 291 -23.01 0.68 7.67
C THR A 291 -21.65 0.01 7.69
N GLU A 292 -21.59 -1.25 7.27
CA GLU A 292 -20.32 -1.95 7.10
C GLU A 292 -19.46 -0.96 6.34
N SER A 293 -18.43 -0.45 6.98
CA SER A 293 -17.51 0.50 6.40
C SER A 293 -17.08 -0.14 5.08
N GLU A 294 -17.47 0.48 3.97
CA GLU A 294 -17.09 0.04 2.65
C GLU A 294 -15.59 -0.19 2.70
N GLN A 295 -15.17 -1.45 2.70
CA GLN A 295 -13.76 -1.81 2.70
C GLN A 295 -13.25 -1.50 1.30
N GLN A 296 -12.96 -0.22 1.08
CA GLN A 296 -12.27 0.26 -0.09
C GLN A 296 -10.77 0.14 0.18
N ILE A 297 -10.10 -0.70 -0.59
CA ILE A 297 -8.65 -0.80 -0.55
C ILE A 297 -8.10 0.10 -1.64
N ARG A 298 -7.22 1.01 -1.24
CA ARG A 298 -6.47 1.82 -2.19
C ARG A 298 -5.23 1.06 -2.63
N VAL A 299 -5.25 0.56 -3.86
CA VAL A 299 -4.11 -0.12 -4.47
C VAL A 299 -3.62 0.72 -5.63
N TRP A 300 -2.35 1.14 -5.57
CA TRP A 300 -1.72 1.98 -6.61
C TRP A 300 -2.50 3.25 -6.96
N GLY A 301 -3.11 3.88 -5.95
CA GLY A 301 -3.90 5.10 -6.15
C GLY A 301 -5.34 4.88 -6.63
N GLU A 302 -5.73 3.67 -6.99
CA GLU A 302 -7.12 3.32 -7.30
C GLU A 302 -7.84 2.75 -6.07
N LEU A 303 -9.09 3.21 -5.88
CA LEU A 303 -10.01 2.64 -4.90
C LEU A 303 -10.63 1.37 -5.50
N ILE A 304 -10.21 0.22 -4.98
CA ILE A 304 -10.84 -1.06 -5.33
C ILE A 304 -12.03 -1.27 -4.39
N ASP A 305 -13.25 -1.20 -4.94
CA ASP A 305 -14.47 -1.49 -4.21
C ASP A 305 -14.66 -3.01 -4.10
N LEU A 306 -14.38 -3.55 -2.94
CA LEU A 306 -14.52 -4.99 -2.64
C LEU A 306 -15.97 -5.46 -2.74
N HIS A 307 -16.96 -4.57 -2.57
CA HIS A 307 -18.39 -4.91 -2.74
C HIS A 307 -18.77 -5.08 -4.21
N GLN A 308 -18.22 -4.28 -5.12
CA GLN A 308 -18.45 -4.48 -6.55
C GLN A 308 -17.84 -5.80 -7.03
N LEU A 309 -16.68 -6.17 -6.53
CA LEU A 309 -16.05 -7.47 -6.83
C LEU A 309 -16.87 -8.64 -6.28
N SER A 310 -17.49 -8.51 -5.10
CA SER A 310 -18.36 -9.55 -4.55
C SER A 310 -19.70 -9.65 -5.27
N ARG A 311 -20.25 -8.55 -5.82
CA ARG A 311 -21.48 -8.54 -6.63
C ARG A 311 -21.27 -9.11 -8.03
N GLN A 312 -20.10 -8.94 -8.64
CA GLN A 312 -19.74 -9.60 -9.90
C GLN A 312 -19.64 -11.14 -9.74
N LYS A 313 -19.36 -11.63 -8.54
CA LYS A 313 -19.33 -13.06 -8.21
C LYS A 313 -20.69 -13.76 -8.36
N ASN A 314 -21.80 -13.02 -8.25
CA ASN A 314 -23.17 -13.55 -8.40
C ASN A 314 -23.70 -13.55 -9.85
N ARG A 315 -22.96 -13.00 -10.81
CA ARG A 315 -23.24 -13.12 -12.24
C ARG A 315 -22.31 -14.19 -12.82
N LYS A 316 -22.90 -15.32 -13.12
CA LYS A 316 -22.37 -16.53 -13.76
C LYS A 316 -21.04 -16.35 -14.53
N GLU A 317 -20.09 -17.27 -14.21
CA GLU A 317 -18.94 -17.64 -15.02
C GLU A 317 -17.69 -16.74 -14.98
N SER A 318 -16.98 -16.67 -13.85
CA SER A 318 -15.53 -16.79 -13.93
C SER A 318 -14.95 -17.36 -12.63
N LYS A 319 -14.25 -18.45 -12.78
CA LYS A 319 -13.68 -19.32 -11.74
C LYS A 319 -12.45 -18.72 -11.02
N VAL A 320 -12.14 -17.41 -11.17
CA VAL A 320 -10.95 -16.79 -10.61
C VAL A 320 -11.35 -15.55 -9.81
N SER A 321 -11.36 -15.70 -8.52
CA SER A 321 -11.67 -14.68 -7.52
C SER A 321 -10.44 -13.79 -7.24
N GLY A 322 -9.94 -13.04 -8.23
CA GLY A 322 -8.89 -12.04 -8.05
C GLY A 322 -9.44 -10.71 -7.54
N LEU A 323 -8.59 -9.89 -6.90
CA LEU A 323 -8.93 -8.52 -6.50
C LEU A 323 -8.82 -7.53 -7.65
N VAL A 324 -8.14 -7.90 -8.74
CA VAL A 324 -7.92 -7.04 -9.90
C VAL A 324 -8.50 -7.67 -11.17
N PRO A 325 -8.91 -6.85 -12.14
CA PRO A 325 -9.45 -7.36 -13.41
C PRO A 325 -8.36 -7.99 -14.28
N ASN A 326 -8.76 -8.87 -15.21
CA ASN A 326 -7.85 -9.52 -16.15
C ASN A 326 -7.11 -8.56 -17.10
N SER A 327 -7.53 -7.30 -17.17
CA SER A 327 -6.83 -6.25 -17.91
C SER A 327 -5.54 -5.76 -17.24
N TRP A 328 -5.25 -6.19 -16.02
CA TRP A 328 -3.96 -5.99 -15.37
C TRP A 328 -3.05 -7.14 -15.78
N GLU A 329 -2.09 -6.86 -16.65
CA GLU A 329 -1.25 -7.87 -17.29
C GLU A 329 0.20 -7.76 -16.80
N LEU A 330 0.77 -8.88 -16.36
CA LEU A 330 2.22 -8.98 -16.18
C LEU A 330 2.86 -9.19 -17.55
N VAL A 331 3.81 -8.34 -17.86
CA VAL A 331 4.45 -8.24 -19.19
C VAL A 331 5.96 -8.37 -19.05
N CYS A 332 6.58 -9.04 -20.02
CA CYS A 332 8.02 -9.05 -20.24
C CYS A 332 8.32 -8.33 -21.56
N GLN A 333 9.18 -7.34 -21.51
CA GLN A 333 9.74 -6.67 -22.68
C GLN A 333 11.20 -7.07 -22.81
N THR A 334 11.56 -7.70 -23.91
CA THR A 334 12.93 -8.13 -24.19
C THR A 334 13.79 -6.95 -24.65
N ASP A 335 15.11 -7.10 -24.61
CA ASP A 335 16.05 -6.10 -25.15
C ASP A 335 15.80 -5.79 -26.64
N SER A 336 15.22 -6.73 -27.40
CA SER A 336 14.81 -6.51 -28.80
C SER A 336 13.54 -5.67 -28.96
N GLY A 337 12.89 -5.28 -27.84
CA GLY A 337 11.62 -4.53 -27.83
C GLY A 337 10.36 -5.41 -28.00
N THR A 338 10.52 -6.74 -28.05
CA THR A 338 9.35 -7.63 -28.12
C THR A 338 8.64 -7.66 -26.76
N VAL A 339 7.31 -7.51 -26.80
CA VAL A 339 6.45 -7.44 -25.61
C VAL A 339 5.59 -8.72 -25.53
N GLU A 340 5.74 -9.47 -24.44
CA GLU A 340 4.99 -10.70 -24.20
C GLU A 340 4.16 -10.61 -22.90
N VAL A 341 2.89 -11.02 -22.95
CA VAL A 341 2.03 -11.10 -21.78
C VAL A 341 2.24 -12.45 -21.09
N ILE A 342 2.75 -12.41 -19.86
CA ILE A 342 3.06 -13.61 -19.06
C ILE A 342 1.81 -14.10 -18.31
N ALA A 343 1.09 -13.18 -17.65
CA ALA A 343 -0.09 -13.51 -16.85
C ALA A 343 -1.09 -12.36 -16.86
N ARG A 344 -2.36 -12.68 -16.54
CA ARG A 344 -3.46 -11.71 -16.46
C ARG A 344 -4.07 -11.70 -15.07
N GLY A 345 -4.63 -10.54 -14.68
CA GLY A 345 -5.19 -10.37 -13.34
C GLY A 345 -4.09 -10.34 -12.27
N VAL A 346 -2.96 -9.69 -12.54
CA VAL A 346 -1.80 -9.61 -11.65
C VAL A 346 -1.83 -8.32 -10.86
N LEU A 347 -1.85 -8.44 -9.52
CA LEU A 347 -1.79 -7.31 -8.60
C LEU A 347 -0.35 -6.95 -8.24
N TYR A 348 0.47 -7.94 -7.98
CA TYR A 348 1.87 -7.80 -7.61
C TYR A 348 2.68 -9.03 -8.06
N TYR A 349 3.97 -8.85 -8.31
CA TYR A 349 4.86 -9.94 -8.68
C TYR A 349 6.28 -9.69 -8.17
N ASP A 350 7.07 -10.76 -8.14
CA ASP A 350 8.52 -10.70 -7.93
C ASP A 350 9.24 -11.77 -8.74
N LEU A 351 10.53 -11.53 -8.94
CA LEU A 351 11.42 -12.36 -9.75
C LEU A 351 12.52 -12.94 -8.87
N THR A 352 12.80 -14.23 -9.05
CA THR A 352 13.99 -14.85 -8.48
C THR A 352 15.22 -14.61 -9.37
N ALA A 353 16.41 -14.78 -8.83
CA ALA A 353 17.64 -14.61 -9.59
C ALA A 353 17.76 -15.59 -10.79
N ASP A 354 17.15 -16.77 -10.69
CA ASP A 354 17.09 -17.78 -11.78
C ASP A 354 16.01 -17.50 -12.84
N GLY A 355 15.25 -16.39 -12.70
CA GLY A 355 14.21 -16.00 -13.64
C GLY A 355 12.85 -16.64 -13.40
N SER A 356 12.67 -17.38 -12.29
CA SER A 356 11.34 -17.83 -11.88
C SER A 356 10.50 -16.65 -11.41
N ILE A 357 9.18 -16.73 -11.59
CA ILE A 357 8.24 -15.64 -11.32
C ILE A 357 7.27 -16.06 -10.22
N LEU A 358 7.12 -15.22 -9.23
CA LEU A 358 6.09 -15.32 -8.19
C LEU A 358 5.11 -14.17 -8.38
N TYR A 359 3.79 -14.45 -8.48
CA TYR A 359 2.80 -13.38 -8.62
C TYR A 359 1.50 -13.65 -7.86
N THR A 360 0.74 -12.61 -7.62
CA THR A 360 -0.57 -12.70 -6.97
C THR A 360 -1.65 -11.92 -7.70
N ASN A 361 -2.87 -12.41 -7.64
CA ASN A 361 -4.08 -11.68 -8.03
C ASN A 361 -4.76 -10.98 -6.83
N GLY A 362 -4.05 -10.88 -5.68
CA GLY A 362 -4.53 -10.33 -4.42
C GLY A 362 -5.14 -11.36 -3.45
N ASN A 363 -5.55 -12.54 -3.95
CA ASN A 363 -6.11 -13.61 -3.13
C ASN A 363 -5.40 -14.95 -3.28
N ILE A 364 -4.70 -15.15 -4.37
CA ILE A 364 -4.00 -16.40 -4.69
C ILE A 364 -2.59 -16.06 -5.13
N VAL A 365 -1.62 -16.83 -4.67
CA VAL A 365 -0.23 -16.77 -5.14
C VAL A 365 0.05 -17.89 -6.09
N TYR A 366 0.69 -17.53 -7.21
CA TYR A 366 1.10 -18.43 -8.27
C TYR A 366 2.62 -18.36 -8.45
N GLY A 367 3.20 -19.49 -8.84
CA GLY A 367 4.60 -19.61 -9.26
C GLY A 367 4.70 -20.03 -10.73
N LEU A 368 5.72 -19.51 -11.42
CA LEU A 368 6.10 -19.86 -12.77
C LEU A 368 7.61 -20.17 -12.79
N ALA A 369 8.02 -21.29 -13.39
CA ALA A 369 9.45 -21.60 -13.54
C ALA A 369 10.16 -20.66 -14.53
N ASN A 370 9.42 -20.19 -15.54
CA ASN A 370 9.82 -19.18 -16.53
C ASN A 370 8.54 -18.60 -17.16
N PHE A 371 8.70 -17.59 -18.00
CA PHE A 371 7.57 -16.90 -18.63
C PHE A 371 6.73 -17.78 -19.61
N GLN A 372 7.26 -18.91 -20.06
CA GLN A 372 6.55 -19.86 -20.94
C GLN A 372 5.86 -21.00 -20.17
N SER A 373 6.06 -21.09 -18.86
CA SER A 373 5.50 -22.15 -18.02
C SER A 373 4.04 -21.89 -17.69
N LYS A 374 3.31 -22.97 -17.37
CA LYS A 374 1.95 -22.82 -16.82
C LYS A 374 2.01 -22.40 -15.35
N PRO A 375 1.13 -21.47 -14.90
CA PRO A 375 1.07 -21.06 -13.51
C PRO A 375 0.69 -22.24 -12.58
N GLU A 376 1.47 -22.44 -11.53
CA GLU A 376 1.16 -23.35 -10.44
C GLU A 376 0.60 -22.56 -9.26
N LYS A 377 -0.59 -22.93 -8.74
CA LYS A 377 -1.15 -22.34 -7.53
C LYS A 377 -0.34 -22.83 -6.33
N LEU A 378 0.23 -21.90 -5.57
CA LEU A 378 1.03 -22.19 -4.38
C LEU A 378 0.16 -22.17 -3.11
N PHE A 379 -0.62 -21.13 -2.89
CA PHE A 379 -1.56 -21.02 -1.77
C PHE A 379 -2.59 -19.90 -2.03
N ASP A 380 -3.59 -19.81 -1.15
CA ASP A 380 -4.59 -18.73 -1.14
C ASP A 380 -4.62 -18.02 0.22
N ARG A 381 -4.73 -16.70 0.16
CA ARG A 381 -4.92 -15.81 1.31
C ARG A 381 -5.54 -14.51 0.85
N LYS A 382 -6.49 -13.99 1.63
CA LYS A 382 -7.16 -12.72 1.31
C LYS A 382 -6.20 -11.53 1.48
N LEU A 383 -6.32 -10.56 0.57
CA LEU A 383 -5.66 -9.26 0.62
C LEU A 383 -4.13 -9.36 0.65
N ILE A 384 -3.56 -10.12 -0.29
CA ILE A 384 -2.12 -10.13 -0.49
C ILE A 384 -1.76 -8.86 -1.28
N GLU A 385 -1.03 -7.96 -0.63
CA GLU A 385 -0.69 -6.62 -1.13
C GLU A 385 0.69 -6.59 -1.79
N GLN A 386 1.63 -7.39 -1.27
CA GLN A 386 3.01 -7.45 -1.76
C GLN A 386 3.58 -8.86 -1.64
N LEU A 387 4.47 -9.21 -2.57
CA LEU A 387 5.26 -10.44 -2.57
C LEU A 387 6.73 -10.10 -2.83
N ASN A 388 7.63 -10.76 -2.11
CA ASN A 388 9.07 -10.66 -2.39
C ASN A 388 9.72 -12.02 -2.23
N THR A 389 10.45 -12.44 -3.24
CA THR A 389 11.23 -13.66 -3.21
C THR A 389 12.42 -13.50 -2.26
N CYS A 390 12.75 -14.56 -1.53
CA CYS A 390 13.96 -14.62 -0.72
C CYS A 390 14.97 -15.52 -1.41
N THR A 391 16.22 -15.10 -1.41
CA THR A 391 17.31 -15.95 -1.93
C THR A 391 17.38 -17.22 -1.09
N LYS A 392 17.44 -18.37 -1.75
CA LYS A 392 17.71 -19.63 -1.08
C LYS A 392 19.14 -19.56 -0.52
N ILE A 393 19.28 -19.76 0.77
CA ILE A 393 20.58 -20.06 1.36
C ILE A 393 20.72 -21.56 1.25
N ASP A 394 21.61 -22.03 0.39
CA ASP A 394 22.01 -23.44 0.37
C ASP A 394 22.55 -23.77 1.78
N SER A 395 21.85 -24.68 2.45
CA SER A 395 22.18 -25.20 3.79
C SER A 395 23.28 -26.21 3.73
#